data_139ef6fe378cfdb03bb8712ca4d2614b
#
_entry.id   139ef6fe378cfdb03bb8712ca4d2614b
#
_cell.length_a   1.000
_cell.length_b   1.000
_cell.length_c   1.000
_cell.angle_alpha   90.00
_cell.angle_beta   90.00
_cell.angle_gamma   90.00
#
_symmetry.space_group_name_H-M   'P 1'
#
loop_
_entity.id
_entity.type
_entity.pdbx_description
1 polymer ?
#
loop_
_entity_poly.entity_id
_entity_poly.type
_entity_poly.pdbx_seq_one_letter_code
_entity_poly.pdbx_strand_id
1 'polypeptide(L)'
;MFDTIILLTGPAERDTLVALLRQHNPRLEIVSPQTKAELAAIPAARLSRARIIGFLTPIVVPARILETVGYGAYNFHPGPPNYPGWLPSHFAVYDRATFFGATAHMMAAEIDSGPIVGVELFGVPPGAGVEEVDRMAFVQCVRLLWQLAPALAVDPAPLAALPVQWSGRRSTKAMVADACNIATDVSPEELERRLFAFGAGHFGVAPTVTLHGHTFRYVAPPASPSAATVDAPDLVPGFETAVQDVA
;
A
#
# COMPACT_ATOMS: atom_id res chain seq x y z
N MET A 1 -7.71 7.45 27.92
CA MET A 1 -8.94 7.11 27.15
C MET A 1 -8.61 7.26 25.68
N PHE A 2 -9.02 6.31 24.84
CA PHE A 2 -8.87 6.37 23.38
C PHE A 2 -9.82 7.43 22.80
N ASP A 3 -9.29 8.41 22.09
CA ASP A 3 -10.05 9.52 21.52
C ASP A 3 -9.40 10.12 20.25
N THR A 4 -8.21 9.67 19.87
CA THR A 4 -7.43 10.25 18.79
C THR A 4 -7.01 9.18 17.79
N ILE A 5 -7.15 9.50 16.49
CA ILE A 5 -6.51 8.73 15.41
C ILE A 5 -5.47 9.62 14.72
N ILE A 6 -4.28 9.07 14.54
CA ILE A 6 -3.24 9.64 13.69
C ILE A 6 -3.30 8.90 12.36
N LEU A 7 -3.83 9.56 11.34
CA LEU A 7 -4.05 9.01 10.01
C LEU A 7 -2.92 9.43 9.06
N LEU A 8 -2.09 8.47 8.67
CA LEU A 8 -1.01 8.63 7.70
C LEU A 8 -1.49 8.16 6.34
N THR A 9 -1.81 9.10 5.46
CA THR A 9 -2.29 8.81 4.11
C THR A 9 -2.01 9.98 3.18
N GLY A 10 -2.16 9.76 1.88
CA GLY A 10 -2.08 10.82 0.88
C GLY A 10 -3.23 11.84 0.99
N PRO A 11 -3.05 13.02 0.38
CA PRO A 11 -4.10 14.04 0.41
C PRO A 11 -5.38 13.63 -0.34
N ALA A 12 -5.27 12.76 -1.34
CA ALA A 12 -6.41 12.31 -2.15
C ALA A 12 -7.40 11.44 -1.35
N GLU A 13 -6.89 10.57 -0.49
CA GLU A 13 -7.71 9.62 0.29
C GLU A 13 -8.16 10.20 1.62
N ARG A 14 -7.46 11.21 2.13
CA ARG A 14 -7.58 11.70 3.51
C ARG A 14 -9.02 12.01 3.91
N ASP A 15 -9.71 12.84 3.14
CA ASP A 15 -11.02 13.35 3.53
C ASP A 15 -12.07 12.21 3.55
N THR A 16 -12.00 11.28 2.60
CA THR A 16 -12.84 10.09 2.56
C THR A 16 -12.58 9.18 3.76
N LEU A 17 -11.30 8.95 4.12
CA LEU A 17 -10.96 8.09 5.26
C LEU A 17 -11.33 8.75 6.59
N VAL A 18 -11.19 10.06 6.72
CA VAL A 18 -11.65 10.83 7.88
C VAL A 18 -13.17 10.70 8.04
N ALA A 19 -13.93 10.84 6.95
CA ALA A 19 -15.38 10.69 6.97
C ALA A 19 -15.79 9.27 7.40
N LEU A 20 -15.16 8.23 6.83
CA LEU A 20 -15.39 6.83 7.19
C LEU A 20 -15.17 6.58 8.69
N LEU A 21 -14.05 7.02 9.24
CA LEU A 21 -13.74 6.79 10.65
C LEU A 21 -14.70 7.55 11.58
N ARG A 22 -15.08 8.79 11.22
CA ARG A 22 -16.06 9.59 11.97
C ARG A 22 -17.49 9.08 11.87
N GLN A 23 -17.83 8.37 10.82
CA GLN A 23 -19.13 7.69 10.72
C GLN A 23 -19.33 6.70 11.87
N HIS A 24 -18.28 6.01 12.30
CA HIS A 24 -18.33 5.07 13.41
C HIS A 24 -18.12 5.72 14.78
N ASN A 25 -17.33 6.80 14.83
CA ASN A 25 -17.14 7.56 16.07
C ASN A 25 -16.97 9.07 15.79
N PRO A 26 -18.09 9.83 15.80
CA PRO A 26 -18.08 11.27 15.51
C PRO A 26 -17.21 12.11 16.45
N ARG A 27 -16.87 11.59 17.64
CA ARG A 27 -16.08 12.30 18.66
C ARG A 27 -14.56 12.13 18.48
N LEU A 28 -14.11 11.32 17.51
CA LEU A 28 -12.68 11.14 17.25
C LEU A 28 -12.01 12.43 16.83
N GLU A 29 -10.94 12.77 17.48
CA GLU A 29 -9.97 13.72 16.97
C GLU A 29 -9.10 12.99 15.94
N ILE A 30 -9.06 13.48 14.69
CA ILE A 30 -8.24 12.90 13.64
C ILE A 30 -7.17 13.91 13.22
N VAL A 31 -5.91 13.51 13.36
CA VAL A 31 -4.72 14.28 12.99
C VAL A 31 -4.06 13.57 11.81
N SER A 32 -3.78 14.30 10.73
CA SER A 32 -3.21 13.71 9.51
C SER A 32 -1.88 14.38 9.16
N PRO A 33 -0.76 14.01 9.80
CA PRO A 33 0.56 14.52 9.47
C PRO A 33 0.97 14.02 8.07
N GLN A 34 1.52 14.94 7.27
CA GLN A 34 1.94 14.67 5.89
C GLN A 34 3.44 14.40 5.78
N THR A 35 4.18 14.67 6.86
CA THR A 35 5.64 14.51 6.91
C THR A 35 6.08 13.77 8.17
N LYS A 36 7.28 13.18 8.11
CA LYS A 36 7.93 12.60 9.30
C LYS A 36 8.16 13.63 10.41
N ALA A 37 8.42 14.88 10.03
CA ALA A 37 8.63 15.97 10.99
C ALA A 37 7.34 16.32 11.73
N GLU A 38 6.23 16.42 11.01
CA GLU A 38 4.91 16.65 11.62
C GLU A 38 4.49 15.48 12.54
N LEU A 39 4.71 14.24 12.09
CA LEU A 39 4.46 13.06 12.95
C LEU A 39 5.32 13.10 14.22
N ALA A 40 6.60 13.45 14.10
CA ALA A 40 7.53 13.53 15.21
C ALA A 40 7.22 14.69 16.19
N ALA A 41 6.52 15.71 15.73
CA ALA A 41 6.11 16.87 16.52
C ALA A 41 4.85 16.60 17.39
N ILE A 42 4.16 15.45 17.20
CA ILE A 42 2.99 15.10 18.01
C ILE A 42 3.42 14.83 19.45
N PRO A 43 2.85 15.53 20.46
CA PRO A 43 3.23 15.34 21.84
C PRO A 43 2.96 13.92 22.34
N ALA A 44 3.84 13.39 23.22
CA ALA A 44 3.71 12.06 23.80
C ALA A 44 2.37 11.86 24.53
N ALA A 45 1.86 12.89 25.20
CA ALA A 45 0.55 12.87 25.84
C ALA A 45 -0.62 12.64 24.86
N ARG A 46 -0.48 13.08 23.59
CA ARG A 46 -1.45 12.80 22.54
C ARG A 46 -1.23 11.39 21.95
N LEU A 47 0.03 10.99 21.71
CA LEU A 47 0.36 9.65 21.26
C LEU A 47 -0.19 8.56 22.20
N SER A 48 -0.08 8.74 23.50
CA SER A 48 -0.58 7.78 24.50
C SER A 48 -2.11 7.61 24.50
N ARG A 49 -2.85 8.51 23.85
CA ARG A 49 -4.31 8.45 23.68
C ARG A 49 -4.72 8.09 22.26
N ALA A 50 -3.76 7.92 21.37
CA ALA A 50 -3.96 7.75 19.92
C ALA A 50 -3.79 6.31 19.47
N ARG A 51 -4.43 6.02 18.34
CA ARG A 51 -4.15 4.92 17.42
C ARG A 51 -3.55 5.49 16.14
N ILE A 52 -2.55 4.82 15.57
CA ILE A 52 -2.00 5.17 14.27
C ILE A 52 -2.63 4.27 13.20
N ILE A 53 -3.04 4.86 12.09
CA ILE A 53 -3.49 4.16 10.90
C ILE A 53 -2.67 4.68 9.72
N GLY A 54 -1.86 3.81 9.10
CA GLY A 54 -1.16 4.06 7.86
C GLY A 54 -1.95 3.44 6.69
N PHE A 55 -2.30 4.24 5.71
CA PHE A 55 -2.97 3.80 4.49
C PHE A 55 -2.17 4.28 3.28
N LEU A 56 -1.48 3.35 2.61
CA LEU A 56 -0.65 3.62 1.42
C LEU A 56 0.33 4.80 1.63
N THR A 57 0.89 4.90 2.83
CA THR A 57 1.74 6.03 3.21
C THR A 57 3.23 5.72 2.99
N PRO A 58 4.03 6.68 2.51
CA PRO A 58 5.49 6.55 2.49
C PRO A 58 6.13 6.88 3.85
N ILE A 59 5.34 7.28 4.86
CA ILE A 59 5.84 7.66 6.17
C ILE A 59 6.11 6.40 7.00
N VAL A 60 7.37 6.09 7.21
CA VAL A 60 7.79 5.05 8.15
C VAL A 60 7.70 5.60 9.57
N VAL A 61 6.90 4.96 10.41
CA VAL A 61 6.71 5.35 11.81
C VAL A 61 7.93 4.90 12.63
N PRO A 62 8.66 5.82 13.30
CA PRO A 62 9.81 5.46 14.13
C PRO A 62 9.43 4.59 15.33
N ALA A 63 10.32 3.66 15.72
CA ALA A 63 10.12 2.75 16.85
C ALA A 63 9.69 3.48 18.14
N ARG A 64 10.33 4.62 18.47
CA ARG A 64 9.97 5.46 19.63
C ARG A 64 8.51 5.91 19.63
N ILE A 65 7.90 6.11 18.44
CA ILE A 65 6.50 6.50 18.35
C ILE A 65 5.61 5.27 18.53
N LEU A 66 6.01 4.12 17.95
CA LEU A 66 5.30 2.85 18.13
C LEU A 66 5.26 2.43 19.60
N GLU A 67 6.33 2.68 20.35
CA GLU A 67 6.43 2.39 21.80
C GLU A 67 5.56 3.35 22.64
N THR A 68 5.28 4.56 22.14
CA THR A 68 4.53 5.60 22.86
C THR A 68 3.04 5.56 22.56
N VAL A 69 2.65 5.09 21.37
CA VAL A 69 1.24 5.08 20.97
C VAL A 69 0.43 4.11 21.83
N GLY A 70 -0.67 4.63 22.43
CA GLY A 70 -1.38 3.89 23.48
C GLY A 70 -2.35 2.81 22.98
N TYR A 71 -2.82 2.92 21.72
CA TYR A 71 -3.90 2.06 21.18
C TYR A 71 -3.51 1.37 19.89
N GLY A 72 -2.19 1.13 19.70
CA GLY A 72 -1.63 0.40 18.59
C GLY A 72 -1.48 1.22 17.31
N ALA A 73 -0.71 0.66 16.39
CA ALA A 73 -0.44 1.23 15.09
C ALA A 73 -0.69 0.16 14.02
N TYR A 74 -1.43 0.50 12.98
CA TYR A 74 -1.84 -0.42 11.91
C TYR A 74 -1.45 0.15 10.56
N ASN A 75 -0.99 -0.71 9.67
CA ASN A 75 -0.69 -0.36 8.29
C ASN A 75 -1.53 -1.18 7.31
N PHE A 76 -1.97 -0.54 6.24
CA PHE A 76 -2.65 -1.16 5.11
C PHE A 76 -1.66 -1.19 3.94
N HIS A 77 -1.07 -2.36 3.75
CA HIS A 77 -0.05 -2.63 2.75
C HIS A 77 -0.69 -3.14 1.45
N PRO A 78 -0.37 -2.55 0.27
CA PRO A 78 -0.93 -2.98 -1.02
C PRO A 78 -0.18 -4.19 -1.58
N GLY A 79 -0.11 -5.25 -0.80
CA GLY A 79 0.51 -6.53 -1.14
C GLY A 79 0.05 -7.62 -0.19
N PRO A 80 -0.07 -8.87 -0.67
CA PRO A 80 -0.38 -10.01 0.19
C PRO A 80 0.84 -10.35 1.08
N PRO A 81 0.68 -11.21 2.09
CA PRO A 81 1.77 -11.60 2.99
C PRO A 81 3.02 -12.17 2.29
N ASN A 82 2.87 -12.62 1.04
CA ASN A 82 3.97 -13.16 0.24
C ASN A 82 4.89 -12.07 -0.34
N TYR A 83 4.44 -10.83 -0.39
CA TYR A 83 5.16 -9.70 -0.98
C TYR A 83 5.28 -8.52 0.00
N PRO A 84 5.95 -8.70 1.16
CA PRO A 84 6.25 -7.57 2.04
C PRO A 84 7.29 -6.64 1.43
N GLY A 85 7.26 -5.37 1.79
CA GLY A 85 8.28 -4.40 1.44
C GLY A 85 7.92 -3.47 0.30
N TRP A 86 8.92 -3.05 -0.47
CA TRP A 86 8.80 -1.98 -1.44
C TRP A 86 8.44 -2.49 -2.83
N LEU A 87 7.48 -1.84 -3.52
CA LEU A 87 6.99 -2.17 -4.86
C LEU A 87 6.52 -3.63 -5.01
N PRO A 88 5.61 -4.10 -4.15
CA PRO A 88 5.18 -5.49 -4.12
C PRO A 88 4.56 -5.95 -5.45
N SER A 89 3.80 -5.11 -6.14
CA SER A 89 3.18 -5.39 -7.44
C SER A 89 4.20 -5.63 -8.54
N HIS A 90 5.33 -4.89 -8.54
CA HIS A 90 6.40 -5.10 -9.51
C HIS A 90 7.00 -6.50 -9.38
N PHE A 91 7.28 -6.93 -8.14
CA PHE A 91 7.81 -8.28 -7.91
C PHE A 91 6.75 -9.35 -8.19
N ALA A 92 5.48 -9.12 -7.90
CA ALA A 92 4.41 -10.06 -8.24
C ALA A 92 4.29 -10.25 -9.76
N VAL A 93 4.36 -9.17 -10.53
CA VAL A 93 4.35 -9.23 -12.00
C VAL A 93 5.61 -9.92 -12.52
N TYR A 94 6.78 -9.59 -11.97
CA TYR A 94 8.05 -10.25 -12.29
C TYR A 94 8.00 -11.76 -12.01
N ASP A 95 7.42 -12.17 -10.87
CA ASP A 95 7.27 -13.57 -10.47
C ASP A 95 6.12 -14.28 -11.21
N ARG A 96 5.35 -13.56 -12.04
CA ARG A 96 4.14 -14.07 -12.73
C ARG A 96 3.13 -14.64 -11.73
N ALA A 97 2.92 -13.94 -10.62
CA ALA A 97 2.00 -14.36 -9.58
C ALA A 97 0.58 -14.49 -10.11
N THR A 98 -0.09 -15.59 -9.78
CA THR A 98 -1.49 -15.85 -10.16
C THR A 98 -2.48 -15.27 -9.15
N PHE A 99 -2.02 -14.92 -7.94
CA PHE A 99 -2.78 -14.24 -6.90
C PHE A 99 -1.98 -13.08 -6.33
N PHE A 100 -2.70 -12.02 -6.00
CA PHE A 100 -2.16 -10.86 -5.31
C PHE A 100 -3.18 -10.33 -4.31
N GLY A 101 -2.93 -9.18 -3.65
CA GLY A 101 -3.89 -8.69 -2.65
C GLY A 101 -3.39 -7.53 -1.82
N ALA A 102 -3.98 -7.40 -0.63
CA ALA A 102 -3.62 -6.43 0.38
C ALA A 102 -3.56 -7.06 1.77
N THR A 103 -2.79 -6.45 2.66
CA THR A 103 -2.61 -6.91 4.04
C THR A 103 -2.79 -5.74 5.01
N ALA A 104 -3.67 -5.89 6.01
CA ALA A 104 -3.71 -5.05 7.18
C ALA A 104 -2.92 -5.71 8.30
N HIS A 105 -2.00 -4.99 8.92
CA HIS A 105 -1.13 -5.55 9.97
C HIS A 105 -0.82 -4.52 11.06
N MET A 106 -0.44 -4.97 12.22
CA MET A 106 0.15 -4.11 13.26
C MET A 106 1.52 -3.65 12.79
N MET A 107 1.84 -2.38 13.00
CA MET A 107 3.18 -1.88 12.72
C MET A 107 4.18 -2.43 13.73
N ALA A 108 5.36 -2.79 13.26
CA ALA A 108 6.50 -3.20 14.06
C ALA A 108 7.73 -2.35 13.71
N ALA A 109 8.84 -2.56 14.43
CA ALA A 109 10.09 -1.83 14.16
C ALA A 109 10.61 -2.06 12.74
N GLU A 110 10.42 -3.26 12.22
CA GLU A 110 10.69 -3.59 10.81
C GLU A 110 9.42 -3.38 9.96
N ILE A 111 9.62 -2.89 8.74
CA ILE A 111 8.52 -2.68 7.78
C ILE A 111 7.91 -4.03 7.42
N ASP A 112 6.57 -4.09 7.36
CA ASP A 112 5.78 -5.25 6.95
C ASP A 112 6.24 -6.56 7.63
N SER A 113 6.32 -6.53 8.96
CA SER A 113 6.78 -7.68 9.77
C SER A 113 5.88 -7.96 10.98
N GLY A 114 5.00 -7.03 11.34
CA GLY A 114 4.13 -7.18 12.50
C GLY A 114 2.96 -8.15 12.28
N PRO A 115 2.24 -8.50 13.35
CA PRO A 115 1.08 -9.40 13.29
C PRO A 115 0.04 -8.96 12.27
N ILE A 116 -0.40 -9.88 11.43
CA ILE A 116 -1.40 -9.64 10.38
C ILE A 116 -2.79 -9.68 11.01
N VAL A 117 -3.64 -8.69 10.71
CA VAL A 117 -5.00 -8.56 11.24
C VAL A 117 -6.07 -8.64 10.15
N GLY A 118 -5.68 -8.61 8.88
CA GLY A 118 -6.59 -8.76 7.74
C GLY A 118 -5.83 -9.05 6.45
N VAL A 119 -6.43 -9.84 5.57
CA VAL A 119 -5.88 -10.16 4.23
C VAL A 119 -7.05 -10.22 3.25
N GLU A 120 -6.90 -9.52 2.13
CA GLU A 120 -7.80 -9.64 0.98
C GLU A 120 -7.00 -10.06 -0.25
N LEU A 121 -7.46 -11.08 -0.96
CA LEU A 121 -6.78 -11.63 -2.12
C LEU A 121 -7.65 -11.53 -3.37
N PHE A 122 -7.00 -11.45 -4.54
CA PHE A 122 -7.64 -11.54 -5.85
C PHE A 122 -6.79 -12.35 -6.83
N GLY A 123 -7.43 -12.93 -7.84
CA GLY A 123 -6.74 -13.55 -8.96
C GLY A 123 -6.15 -12.49 -9.89
N VAL A 124 -4.87 -12.61 -10.24
CA VAL A 124 -4.21 -11.70 -11.20
C VAL A 124 -4.63 -12.12 -12.62
N PRO A 125 -5.23 -11.21 -13.42
CA PRO A 125 -5.60 -11.54 -14.80
C PRO A 125 -4.36 -11.88 -15.64
N PRO A 126 -4.46 -12.83 -16.56
CA PRO A 126 -3.38 -13.12 -17.49
C PRO A 126 -2.95 -11.87 -18.26
N GLY A 127 -1.66 -11.55 -18.25
CA GLY A 127 -1.12 -10.36 -18.93
C GLY A 127 -1.32 -9.04 -18.20
N ALA A 128 -1.88 -9.03 -16.99
CA ALA A 128 -2.01 -7.81 -16.18
C ALA A 128 -0.64 -7.18 -15.91
N GLY A 129 -0.52 -5.91 -16.22
CA GLY A 129 0.67 -5.12 -15.90
C GLY A 129 0.65 -4.58 -14.46
N VAL A 130 1.76 -3.95 -14.07
CA VAL A 130 1.95 -3.43 -12.71
C VAL A 130 0.86 -2.45 -12.27
N GLU A 131 0.50 -1.50 -13.14
CA GLU A 131 -0.53 -0.49 -12.82
C GLU A 131 -1.90 -1.11 -12.54
N GLU A 132 -2.26 -2.14 -13.30
CA GLU A 132 -3.52 -2.86 -13.09
C GLU A 132 -3.50 -3.63 -11.77
N VAL A 133 -2.41 -4.35 -11.48
CA VAL A 133 -2.23 -5.09 -10.22
C VAL A 133 -2.26 -4.14 -9.02
N ASP A 134 -1.59 -2.99 -9.12
CA ASP A 134 -1.61 -1.95 -8.07
C ASP A 134 -3.02 -1.39 -7.84
N ARG A 135 -3.75 -1.07 -8.91
CA ARG A 135 -5.12 -0.58 -8.83
C ARG A 135 -6.03 -1.61 -8.15
N MET A 136 -5.88 -2.89 -8.48
CA MET A 136 -6.65 -3.97 -7.84
C MET A 136 -6.27 -4.11 -6.36
N ALA A 137 -4.99 -4.01 -6.01
CA ALA A 137 -4.51 -4.04 -4.63
C ALA A 137 -5.02 -2.85 -3.80
N PHE A 138 -5.07 -1.65 -4.41
CA PHE A 138 -5.68 -0.47 -3.79
C PHE A 138 -7.14 -0.75 -3.38
N VAL A 139 -7.93 -1.34 -4.26
CA VAL A 139 -9.33 -1.71 -3.95
C VAL A 139 -9.40 -2.68 -2.75
N GLN A 140 -8.47 -3.63 -2.66
CA GLN A 140 -8.43 -4.54 -1.51
C GLN A 140 -8.01 -3.82 -0.21
N CYS A 141 -7.08 -2.86 -0.28
CA CYS A 141 -6.75 -2.01 0.87
C CYS A 141 -7.97 -1.22 1.36
N VAL A 142 -8.75 -0.65 0.44
CA VAL A 142 -10.00 0.06 0.77
C VAL A 142 -11.00 -0.89 1.44
N ARG A 143 -11.20 -2.09 0.89
CA ARG A 143 -12.10 -3.11 1.49
C ARG A 143 -11.68 -3.47 2.90
N LEU A 144 -10.39 -3.76 3.12
CA LEU A 144 -9.86 -4.06 4.46
C LEU A 144 -10.09 -2.92 5.43
N LEU A 145 -9.80 -1.68 5.01
CA LEU A 145 -10.03 -0.54 5.88
C LEU A 145 -11.52 -0.37 6.20
N TRP A 146 -12.40 -0.54 5.23
CA TRP A 146 -13.84 -0.48 5.42
C TRP A 146 -14.33 -1.51 6.43
N GLN A 147 -13.87 -2.75 6.31
CA GLN A 147 -14.22 -3.85 7.23
C GLN A 147 -13.70 -3.61 8.65
N LEU A 148 -12.49 -3.04 8.79
CA LEU A 148 -11.84 -2.83 10.08
C LEU A 148 -12.16 -1.48 10.73
N ALA A 149 -12.69 -0.51 9.97
CA ALA A 149 -12.97 0.84 10.44
C ALA A 149 -13.86 0.91 11.71
N PRO A 150 -14.94 0.08 11.84
CA PRO A 150 -15.74 0.09 13.08
C PRO A 150 -14.91 -0.20 14.33
N ALA A 151 -14.11 -1.28 14.29
CA ALA A 151 -13.26 -1.64 15.40
C ALA A 151 -12.11 -0.63 15.62
N LEU A 152 -11.49 -0.16 14.53
CA LEU A 152 -10.41 0.83 14.62
C LEU A 152 -10.89 2.18 15.18
N ALA A 153 -12.12 2.58 14.92
CA ALA A 153 -12.66 3.87 15.36
C ALA A 153 -13.27 3.83 16.77
N VAL A 154 -13.74 2.68 17.24
CA VAL A 154 -14.54 2.59 18.47
C VAL A 154 -13.86 1.77 19.57
N ASP A 155 -13.27 0.62 19.22
CA ASP A 155 -12.75 -0.31 20.21
C ASP A 155 -11.32 0.07 20.62
N PRO A 156 -11.04 0.35 21.91
CA PRO A 156 -9.69 0.58 22.41
C PRO A 156 -8.81 -0.68 22.39
N ALA A 157 -9.41 -1.88 22.32
CA ALA A 157 -8.65 -3.12 22.26
C ALA A 157 -7.85 -3.27 20.95
N PRO A 158 -6.73 -3.99 20.95
CA PRO A 158 -6.03 -4.32 19.73
C PRO A 158 -6.87 -5.26 18.86
N LEU A 159 -6.75 -5.13 17.52
CA LEU A 159 -7.34 -6.08 16.60
C LEU A 159 -6.73 -7.48 16.80
N ALA A 160 -7.55 -8.52 16.67
CA ALA A 160 -7.09 -9.89 16.76
C ALA A 160 -6.14 -10.24 15.59
N ALA A 161 -5.00 -10.83 15.91
CA ALA A 161 -4.08 -11.32 14.90
C ALA A 161 -4.62 -12.60 14.24
N LEU A 162 -4.44 -12.68 12.93
CA LEU A 162 -4.73 -13.89 12.15
C LEU A 162 -3.57 -14.89 12.26
N PRO A 163 -3.82 -16.20 12.12
CA PRO A 163 -2.77 -17.22 12.09
C PRO A 163 -2.08 -17.26 10.71
N VAL A 164 -1.67 -16.10 10.22
CA VAL A 164 -1.01 -15.90 8.93
C VAL A 164 0.33 -15.20 9.19
N GLN A 165 1.35 -15.60 8.44
CA GLN A 165 2.70 -15.05 8.58
C GLN A 165 3.18 -14.44 7.27
N TRP A 166 4.06 -13.46 7.39
CA TRP A 166 4.79 -12.92 6.26
C TRP A 166 5.76 -13.97 5.70
N SER A 167 6.02 -13.92 4.41
CA SER A 167 6.95 -14.85 3.72
C SER A 167 8.40 -14.75 4.22
N GLY A 168 8.75 -13.68 4.91
CA GLY A 168 10.13 -13.37 5.29
C GLY A 168 10.99 -12.79 4.17
N ARG A 169 10.54 -12.84 2.91
CA ARG A 169 11.24 -12.26 1.74
C ARG A 169 10.74 -10.84 1.47
N ARG A 170 11.26 -9.89 2.24
CA ARG A 170 10.90 -8.48 2.08
C ARG A 170 11.67 -7.83 0.93
N SER A 171 10.96 -7.22 -0.02
CA SER A 171 11.57 -6.44 -1.09
C SER A 171 12.14 -5.12 -0.56
N THR A 172 13.29 -4.72 -1.11
CA THR A 172 14.02 -3.52 -0.71
C THR A 172 14.35 -2.64 -1.92
N LYS A 173 14.72 -1.38 -1.65
CA LYS A 173 15.23 -0.47 -2.71
C LYS A 173 16.45 -1.05 -3.44
N ALA A 174 17.31 -1.77 -2.72
CA ALA A 174 18.49 -2.43 -3.33
C ALA A 174 18.05 -3.54 -4.30
N MET A 175 17.05 -4.35 -3.93
CA MET A 175 16.52 -5.39 -4.82
C MET A 175 15.87 -4.80 -6.07
N VAL A 176 15.17 -3.67 -5.95
CA VAL A 176 14.60 -2.98 -7.12
C VAL A 176 15.71 -2.41 -8.00
N ALA A 177 16.74 -1.81 -7.41
CA ALA A 177 17.89 -1.31 -8.17
C ALA A 177 18.60 -2.45 -8.93
N ASP A 178 18.76 -3.61 -8.30
CA ASP A 178 19.33 -4.81 -8.92
C ASP A 178 18.45 -5.35 -10.04
N ALA A 179 17.14 -5.46 -9.82
CA ALA A 179 16.18 -5.87 -10.85
C ALA A 179 16.17 -4.92 -12.06
N CYS A 180 16.38 -3.62 -11.83
CA CYS A 180 16.47 -2.60 -12.88
C CYS A 180 17.85 -2.50 -13.54
N ASN A 181 18.90 -3.06 -12.97
CA ASN A 181 20.24 -3.08 -13.56
C ASN A 181 20.38 -4.26 -14.52
N ILE A 182 20.25 -3.99 -15.82
CA ILE A 182 20.26 -5.01 -16.86
C ILE A 182 21.72 -5.33 -17.22
N ALA A 183 22.10 -6.60 -17.07
CA ALA A 183 23.39 -7.09 -17.52
C ALA A 183 23.46 -7.14 -19.05
N THR A 184 24.63 -6.92 -19.64
CA THR A 184 24.80 -6.89 -21.10
C THR A 184 24.64 -8.25 -21.77
N ASP A 185 24.72 -9.32 -21.01
CA ASP A 185 24.56 -10.71 -21.40
C ASP A 185 23.22 -11.33 -20.93
N VAL A 186 22.27 -10.50 -20.52
CA VAL A 186 20.93 -10.95 -20.10
C VAL A 186 20.24 -11.73 -21.22
N SER A 187 19.54 -12.82 -20.88
CA SER A 187 18.75 -13.54 -21.91
C SER A 187 17.54 -12.71 -22.37
N PRO A 188 17.07 -12.93 -23.61
CA PRO A 188 15.89 -12.24 -24.13
C PRO A 188 14.66 -12.40 -23.23
N GLU A 189 14.42 -13.60 -22.70
CA GLU A 189 13.27 -13.90 -21.85
C GLU A 189 13.33 -13.17 -20.51
N GLU A 190 14.53 -13.08 -19.92
CA GLU A 190 14.73 -12.36 -18.67
C GLU A 190 14.65 -10.85 -18.89
N LEU A 191 15.16 -10.35 -20.02
CA LEU A 191 15.02 -8.95 -20.40
C LEU A 191 13.54 -8.56 -20.53
N GLU A 192 12.77 -9.31 -21.30
CA GLU A 192 11.34 -9.08 -21.47
C GLU A 192 10.59 -9.11 -20.14
N ARG A 193 10.90 -10.06 -19.25
CA ARG A 193 10.30 -10.17 -17.94
C ARG A 193 10.58 -8.94 -17.07
N ARG A 194 11.83 -8.45 -17.07
CA ARG A 194 12.20 -7.24 -16.34
C ARG A 194 11.59 -5.99 -16.93
N LEU A 195 11.54 -5.87 -18.27
CA LEU A 195 10.89 -4.75 -18.93
C LEU A 195 9.38 -4.74 -18.66
N PHE A 196 8.72 -5.89 -18.66
CA PHE A 196 7.31 -5.99 -18.34
C PHE A 196 7.00 -5.57 -16.91
N ALA A 197 7.84 -5.98 -15.95
CA ALA A 197 7.62 -5.69 -14.54
C ALA A 197 8.09 -4.28 -14.11
N PHE A 198 9.14 -3.74 -14.73
CA PHE A 198 9.78 -2.49 -14.26
C PHE A 198 9.88 -1.41 -15.35
N GLY A 199 9.49 -1.69 -16.59
CA GLY A 199 9.69 -0.81 -17.74
C GLY A 199 8.63 0.27 -17.92
N ALA A 200 7.46 0.16 -17.31
CA ALA A 200 6.36 1.12 -17.47
C ALA A 200 6.62 2.49 -16.82
N GLY A 201 7.69 2.66 -16.06
CA GLY A 201 8.00 3.91 -15.36
C GLY A 201 7.14 4.16 -14.13
N HIS A 202 6.31 3.22 -13.74
CA HIS A 202 5.46 3.28 -12.55
C HIS A 202 6.32 3.49 -11.30
N PHE A 203 5.94 4.42 -10.44
CA PHE A 203 6.76 4.91 -9.31
C PHE A 203 8.18 5.40 -9.68
N GLY A 204 8.39 5.82 -10.93
CA GLY A 204 9.67 6.38 -11.38
C GLY A 204 10.79 5.35 -11.55
N VAL A 205 10.49 4.06 -11.42
CA VAL A 205 11.44 2.97 -11.69
C VAL A 205 11.54 2.73 -13.18
N ALA A 206 12.76 2.46 -13.67
CA ALA A 206 12.98 2.02 -15.04
C ALA A 206 14.27 1.22 -15.14
N PRO A 207 14.31 0.16 -15.95
CA PRO A 207 15.52 -0.58 -16.24
C PRO A 207 16.61 0.29 -16.87
N THR A 208 17.86 -0.02 -16.52
CA THR A 208 19.05 0.65 -17.04
C THR A 208 20.08 -0.37 -17.47
N VAL A 209 20.92 0.00 -18.45
CA VAL A 209 22.10 -0.77 -18.85
C VAL A 209 23.30 0.15 -18.87
N THR A 210 24.45 -0.32 -18.40
CA THR A 210 25.71 0.43 -18.44
C THR A 210 26.64 -0.20 -19.48
N LEU A 211 27.03 0.60 -20.49
CA LEU A 211 27.97 0.22 -21.53
C LEU A 211 29.12 1.20 -21.56
N HIS A 212 30.36 0.71 -21.47
CA HIS A 212 31.59 1.53 -21.49
C HIS A 212 31.57 2.75 -20.55
N GLY A 213 30.96 2.58 -19.35
CA GLY A 213 30.84 3.64 -18.35
C GLY A 213 29.67 4.61 -18.56
N HIS A 214 28.87 4.43 -19.61
CA HIS A 214 27.66 5.22 -19.87
C HIS A 214 26.42 4.44 -19.49
N THR A 215 25.52 5.05 -18.69
CA THR A 215 24.26 4.43 -18.27
C THR A 215 23.13 4.90 -19.18
N PHE A 216 22.44 3.96 -19.79
CA PHE A 216 21.24 4.17 -20.60
C PHE A 216 20.03 3.72 -19.82
N ARG A 217 18.95 4.51 -19.90
CA ARG A 217 17.67 4.20 -19.26
C ARG A 217 16.66 3.75 -20.31
N TYR A 218 15.96 2.67 -20.03
CA TYR A 218 14.84 2.23 -20.85
C TYR A 218 13.69 3.25 -20.79
N VAL A 219 13.15 3.57 -21.94
CA VAL A 219 11.94 4.37 -22.10
C VAL A 219 10.94 3.49 -22.84
N ALA A 220 9.81 3.19 -22.21
CA ALA A 220 8.77 2.41 -22.86
C ALA A 220 8.29 3.15 -24.13
N PRO A 221 8.10 2.45 -25.26
CA PRO A 221 7.45 3.05 -26.41
C PRO A 221 6.05 3.54 -26.01
N PRO A 222 5.57 4.65 -26.63
CA PRO A 222 4.21 5.09 -26.38
C PRO A 222 3.26 3.93 -26.70
N ALA A 223 2.26 3.73 -25.82
CA ALA A 223 1.26 2.70 -26.05
C ALA A 223 0.68 2.87 -27.46
N SER A 224 0.80 1.85 -28.30
CA SER A 224 0.08 1.85 -29.56
C SER A 224 -1.40 2.04 -29.25
N PRO A 225 -2.14 2.90 -29.97
CA PRO A 225 -3.56 3.01 -29.77
C PRO A 225 -4.19 1.64 -30.00
N SER A 226 -4.43 0.91 -28.93
CA SER A 226 -5.11 -0.38 -28.97
C SER A 226 -6.53 -0.11 -29.42
N ALA A 227 -6.91 -0.72 -30.53
CA ALA A 227 -8.30 -0.84 -30.93
C ALA A 227 -9.07 -1.58 -29.83
N ALA A 228 -10.17 -0.95 -29.42
CA ALA A 228 -11.15 -1.37 -28.41
C ALA A 228 -10.98 -0.70 -27.04
N THR A 229 -11.47 0.54 -26.98
CA THR A 229 -12.24 0.95 -25.80
C THR A 229 -13.41 -0.03 -25.66
N VAL A 230 -13.22 -1.09 -24.90
CA VAL A 230 -14.33 -1.65 -24.16
C VAL A 230 -14.67 -0.56 -23.14
N ASP A 231 -15.85 0.05 -23.29
CA ASP A 231 -16.39 0.96 -22.31
C ASP A 231 -16.17 0.32 -20.94
N ALA A 232 -15.25 0.90 -20.18
CA ALA A 232 -15.18 0.59 -18.76
C ALA A 232 -16.55 0.97 -18.23
N PRO A 233 -17.30 0.07 -17.59
CA PRO A 233 -18.51 0.47 -16.92
C PRO A 233 -18.11 1.61 -15.98
N ASP A 234 -18.84 2.73 -16.06
CA ASP A 234 -18.70 3.85 -15.17
C ASP A 234 -18.54 3.34 -13.74
N LEU A 235 -17.28 3.27 -13.29
CA LEU A 235 -17.00 3.00 -11.91
C LEU A 235 -17.28 4.28 -11.17
N VAL A 236 -18.42 4.22 -10.50
CA VAL A 236 -18.91 5.10 -9.43
C VAL A 236 -19.99 6.12 -9.82
N PRO A 237 -21.22 5.67 -10.02
CA PRO A 237 -22.36 6.31 -9.39
C PRO A 237 -22.80 5.41 -8.22
N GLY A 238 -22.30 5.61 -7.05
CA GLY A 238 -22.66 4.82 -5.86
C GLY A 238 -22.10 5.38 -4.57
N PHE A 239 -21.08 6.22 -4.67
CA PHE A 239 -20.48 6.83 -3.49
C PHE A 239 -21.31 7.99 -2.92
N GLU A 240 -22.13 8.65 -3.75
CA GLU A 240 -23.01 9.75 -3.29
C GLU A 240 -24.39 9.29 -2.80
N THR A 241 -24.87 8.11 -3.20
CA THR A 241 -26.21 7.65 -2.81
C THR A 241 -26.22 6.76 -1.57
N ALA A 242 -25.10 6.20 -1.13
CA ALA A 242 -25.04 5.41 0.10
C ALA A 242 -25.09 6.25 1.39
N VAL A 243 -25.00 7.57 1.30
CA VAL A 243 -25.09 8.49 2.44
C VAL A 243 -26.52 9.03 2.65
N GLN A 244 -27.44 8.84 1.70
CA GLN A 244 -28.79 9.41 1.76
C GLN A 244 -29.90 8.43 2.14
N ASP A 245 -29.66 7.11 2.18
CA ASP A 245 -30.70 6.12 2.46
C ASP A 245 -30.64 5.46 3.84
N VAL A 246 -29.94 6.05 4.81
CA VAL A 246 -30.01 5.66 6.23
C VAL A 246 -30.27 6.90 7.07
N ALA A 247 -31.51 7.36 7.03
CA ALA A 247 -32.10 8.25 8.03
C ALA A 247 -33.20 7.49 8.77
#